data_3ff707fbf2d580b48059448ef5929d15
#
_entry.id   3ff707fbf2d580b48059448ef5929d15
#
_cell.length_a   1.000
_cell.length_b   1.000
_cell.length_c   1.000
_cell.angle_alpha   90.00
_cell.angle_beta   90.00
_cell.angle_gamma   90.00
#
_symmetry.space_group_name_H-M   'P 1'
#
loop_
_entity.id
_entity.type
_entity.pdbx_description
1 polymer ?
#
loop_
_entity_poly.entity_id
_entity_poly.type
_entity_poly.pdbx_seq_one_letter_code
_entity_poly.pdbx_strand_id
1 'polypeptide(L)'
;SKRKVTVSTAGVVPGIERLMTETDVSLAISLHAPVDDLRNQLVPLNRRYNIATLLDACKRYAQTLGEKRTVTIEYTLIDGMNDHADHAEALAKLLRDLPCKINLIPFNPFPGSRFRRPKSAKLRFFQNRLIEAGYTVMVRTTRGDDIDAACGQLAGAVEDRTKRNARYQRIWAAEGLIEPKEDSAIEHSAVGNKACSA
;
A
#
# COMPACT_ATOMS: atom_id res chain seq x y z
N SER A 1 -12.69 17.41 -14.12
CA SER A 1 -13.42 16.33 -14.82
C SER A 1 -13.31 15.02 -14.02
N LYS A 2 -14.42 14.35 -13.76
CA LYS A 2 -14.49 13.04 -13.07
C LYS A 2 -13.51 12.01 -13.64
N ARG A 3 -13.24 12.07 -14.96
CA ARG A 3 -12.29 11.17 -15.63
C ARG A 3 -10.83 11.35 -15.20
N LYS A 4 -10.49 12.48 -14.56
CA LYS A 4 -9.14 12.77 -14.03
C LYS A 4 -9.02 12.47 -12.53
N VAL A 5 -10.10 12.04 -11.88
CA VAL A 5 -10.10 11.71 -10.46
C VAL A 5 -9.91 10.19 -10.31
N THR A 6 -8.97 9.80 -9.47
CA THR A 6 -8.75 8.41 -9.07
C THR A 6 -8.83 8.33 -7.55
N VAL A 7 -9.68 7.45 -7.05
CA VAL A 7 -9.73 7.11 -5.62
C VAL A 7 -8.84 5.88 -5.41
N SER A 8 -7.87 6.00 -4.51
CA SER A 8 -7.03 4.88 -4.08
C SER A 8 -7.49 4.37 -2.73
N THR A 9 -7.56 3.05 -2.58
CA THR A 9 -7.96 2.39 -1.34
C THR A 9 -7.17 1.12 -1.09
N ALA A 10 -6.94 0.82 0.19
CA ALA A 10 -6.37 -0.47 0.62
C ALA A 10 -7.40 -1.62 0.58
N GLY A 11 -8.67 -1.34 0.21
CA GLY A 11 -9.70 -2.37 0.06
C GLY A 11 -10.80 -2.31 1.11
N VAL A 12 -11.27 -1.12 1.47
CA VAL A 12 -12.48 -0.95 2.28
C VAL A 12 -13.69 -1.25 1.40
N VAL A 13 -14.12 -2.53 1.38
CA VAL A 13 -15.17 -3.02 0.49
C VAL A 13 -16.46 -2.22 0.56
N PRO A 14 -17.03 -1.88 1.72
CA PRO A 14 -18.22 -1.02 1.77
C PRO A 14 -18.02 0.37 1.15
N GLY A 15 -16.78 0.90 1.20
CA GLY A 15 -16.44 2.16 0.54
C GLY A 15 -16.43 2.03 -0.98
N ILE A 16 -15.96 0.91 -1.52
CA ILE A 16 -16.00 0.61 -2.96
C ILE A 16 -17.46 0.47 -3.43
N GLU A 17 -18.31 -0.19 -2.65
CA GLU A 17 -19.74 -0.36 -2.95
C GLU A 17 -20.48 1.00 -2.98
N ARG A 18 -20.17 1.90 -2.04
CA ARG A 18 -20.70 3.26 -2.08
C ARG A 18 -20.23 4.03 -3.30
N LEU A 19 -18.95 3.93 -3.67
CA LEU A 19 -18.44 4.57 -4.87
C LEU A 19 -19.17 4.11 -6.14
N MET A 20 -19.60 2.85 -6.22
CA MET A 20 -20.37 2.34 -7.35
C MET A 20 -21.69 3.08 -7.57
N THR A 21 -22.35 3.46 -6.48
CA THR A 21 -23.66 4.11 -6.53
C THR A 21 -23.58 5.63 -6.63
N GLU A 22 -22.53 6.22 -6.07
CA GLU A 22 -22.41 7.67 -5.93
C GLU A 22 -21.58 8.32 -7.06
N THR A 23 -20.67 7.57 -7.69
CA THR A 23 -19.74 8.15 -8.66
C THR A 23 -19.24 7.14 -9.71
N ASP A 24 -18.61 7.67 -10.76
CA ASP A 24 -17.96 6.91 -11.82
C ASP A 24 -16.45 7.24 -11.94
N VAL A 25 -15.80 7.64 -10.84
CA VAL A 25 -14.36 7.96 -10.80
C VAL A 25 -13.49 6.73 -11.07
N SER A 26 -12.20 6.92 -11.37
CA SER A 26 -11.27 5.79 -11.49
C SER A 26 -10.95 5.22 -10.10
N LEU A 27 -10.79 3.89 -10.03
CA LEU A 27 -10.45 3.18 -8.79
C LEU A 27 -9.06 2.59 -8.87
N ALA A 28 -8.25 2.81 -7.83
CA ALA A 28 -6.97 2.16 -7.62
C ALA A 28 -7.00 1.35 -6.31
N ILE A 29 -6.49 0.13 -6.37
CA ILE A 29 -6.47 -0.81 -5.26
C ILE A 29 -5.03 -1.11 -4.86
N SER A 30 -4.68 -0.79 -3.64
CA SER A 30 -3.42 -1.19 -3.01
C SER A 30 -3.49 -2.68 -2.63
N LEU A 31 -3.13 -3.56 -3.57
CA LEU A 31 -3.20 -5.00 -3.39
C LEU A 31 -1.95 -5.55 -2.67
N HIS A 32 -0.77 -5.26 -3.18
CA HIS A 32 0.58 -5.52 -2.65
C HIS A 32 0.96 -6.98 -2.42
N ALA A 33 0.04 -7.94 -2.53
CA ALA A 33 0.32 -9.36 -2.44
C ALA A 33 -0.70 -10.20 -3.23
N PRO A 34 -0.29 -11.35 -3.80
CA PRO A 34 -1.17 -12.23 -4.56
C PRO A 34 -1.86 -13.30 -3.70
N VAL A 35 -1.49 -13.43 -2.41
CA VAL A 35 -2.03 -14.42 -1.47
C VAL A 35 -2.37 -13.76 -0.14
N ASP A 36 -3.40 -14.29 0.54
CA ASP A 36 -3.93 -13.67 1.76
C ASP A 36 -2.94 -13.63 2.92
N ASP A 37 -2.15 -14.68 3.11
CA ASP A 37 -1.16 -14.73 4.21
C ASP A 37 -0.13 -13.61 4.11
N LEU A 38 0.38 -13.37 2.91
CA LEU A 38 1.30 -12.27 2.67
C LEU A 38 0.59 -10.91 2.73
N ARG A 39 -0.62 -10.84 2.20
CA ARG A 39 -1.41 -9.60 2.25
C ARG A 39 -1.82 -9.23 3.67
N ASN A 40 -2.09 -10.21 4.53
CA ASN A 40 -2.37 -9.98 5.96
C ASN A 40 -1.23 -9.28 6.69
N GLN A 41 0.02 -9.55 6.27
CA GLN A 41 1.21 -8.91 6.81
C GLN A 41 1.39 -7.49 6.27
N LEU A 42 1.24 -7.30 4.95
CA LEU A 42 1.48 -6.01 4.30
C LEU A 42 0.31 -5.03 4.43
N VAL A 43 -0.92 -5.56 4.42
CA VAL A 43 -2.16 -4.80 4.47
C VAL A 43 -3.12 -5.45 5.48
N PRO A 44 -3.01 -5.15 6.77
CA PRO A 44 -3.79 -5.81 7.84
C PRO A 44 -5.32 -5.74 7.67
N LEU A 45 -5.80 -4.79 6.85
CA LEU A 45 -7.21 -4.69 6.45
C LEU A 45 -7.71 -5.96 5.75
N ASN A 46 -6.81 -6.75 5.15
CA ASN A 46 -7.12 -8.01 4.49
C ASN A 46 -7.76 -9.03 5.42
N ARG A 47 -7.45 -9.00 6.70
CA ARG A 47 -8.09 -9.86 7.71
C ARG A 47 -9.60 -9.65 7.80
N ARG A 48 -10.07 -8.46 7.43
CA ARG A 48 -11.51 -8.13 7.40
C ARG A 48 -12.12 -8.32 6.01
N TYR A 49 -11.37 -7.96 4.98
CA TYR A 49 -11.78 -8.06 3.58
C TYR A 49 -10.66 -8.76 2.82
N ASN A 50 -10.75 -10.10 2.73
CA ASN A 50 -9.74 -10.91 2.06
C ASN A 50 -9.68 -10.61 0.56
N ILE A 51 -8.66 -11.13 -0.11
CA ILE A 51 -8.43 -10.89 -1.54
C ILE A 51 -9.66 -11.26 -2.37
N ALA A 52 -10.30 -12.38 -2.09
CA ALA A 52 -11.45 -12.83 -2.86
C ALA A 52 -12.62 -11.83 -2.76
N THR A 53 -12.98 -11.41 -1.54
CA THR A 53 -14.03 -10.42 -1.29
C THR A 53 -13.71 -9.06 -1.93
N LEU A 54 -12.45 -8.64 -1.85
CA LEU A 54 -11.99 -7.39 -2.45
C LEU A 54 -12.09 -7.43 -3.97
N LEU A 55 -11.58 -8.49 -4.62
CA LEU A 55 -11.60 -8.60 -6.08
C LEU A 55 -13.02 -8.76 -6.63
N ASP A 56 -13.91 -9.41 -5.90
CA ASP A 56 -15.31 -9.46 -6.28
C ASP A 56 -15.94 -8.05 -6.31
N ALA A 57 -15.71 -7.24 -5.29
CA ALA A 57 -16.14 -5.84 -5.29
C ALA A 57 -15.50 -5.03 -6.44
N CYS A 58 -14.21 -5.29 -6.75
CA CYS A 58 -13.53 -4.66 -7.88
C CYS A 58 -14.12 -5.05 -9.24
N LYS A 59 -14.50 -6.32 -9.41
CA LYS A 59 -15.17 -6.80 -10.63
C LYS A 59 -16.52 -6.11 -10.84
N ARG A 60 -17.34 -6.02 -9.79
CA ARG A 60 -18.60 -5.28 -9.83
C ARG A 60 -18.35 -3.79 -10.16
N TYR A 61 -17.36 -3.17 -9.53
CA TYR A 61 -17.01 -1.80 -9.83
C TYR A 61 -16.57 -1.60 -11.28
N ALA A 62 -15.72 -2.49 -11.81
CA ALA A 62 -15.26 -2.43 -13.19
C ALA A 62 -16.40 -2.42 -14.20
N GLN A 63 -17.48 -3.17 -13.94
CA GLN A 63 -18.68 -3.20 -14.78
C GLN A 63 -19.37 -1.82 -14.86
N THR A 64 -19.29 -1.00 -13.82
CA THR A 64 -19.88 0.35 -13.81
C THR A 64 -19.04 1.38 -14.59
N LEU A 65 -17.76 1.09 -14.84
CA LEU A 65 -16.86 2.02 -15.49
C LEU A 65 -17.00 2.07 -17.03
N GLY A 66 -17.68 1.08 -17.63
CA GLY A 66 -17.78 0.90 -19.08
C GLY A 66 -16.49 0.35 -19.69
N GLU A 67 -16.54 -0.06 -20.97
CA GLU A 67 -15.50 -0.84 -21.63
C GLU A 67 -14.12 -0.16 -21.75
N LYS A 68 -14.06 1.17 -21.71
CA LYS A 68 -12.82 1.94 -21.92
C LYS A 68 -12.05 2.24 -20.65
N ARG A 69 -12.57 1.89 -19.48
CA ARG A 69 -11.92 2.19 -18.21
C ARG A 69 -11.70 0.92 -17.41
N THR A 70 -10.56 0.84 -16.73
CA THR A 70 -10.13 -0.32 -15.97
C THR A 70 -9.76 0.08 -14.55
N VAL A 71 -9.86 -0.85 -13.62
CA VAL A 71 -9.31 -0.69 -12.27
C VAL A 71 -7.79 -0.67 -12.33
N THR A 72 -7.15 0.12 -11.48
CA THR A 72 -5.70 0.10 -11.32
C THR A 72 -5.34 -0.77 -10.11
N ILE A 73 -4.48 -1.75 -10.30
CA ILE A 73 -3.92 -2.55 -9.20
C ILE A 73 -2.55 -1.98 -8.87
N GLU A 74 -2.40 -1.44 -7.67
CA GLU A 74 -1.12 -0.98 -7.15
C GLU A 74 -0.43 -2.12 -6.40
N TYR A 75 0.82 -2.39 -6.77
CA TYR A 75 1.63 -3.44 -6.20
C TYR A 75 3.01 -2.90 -5.83
N THR A 76 3.22 -2.67 -4.53
CA THR A 76 4.53 -2.27 -4.01
C THR A 76 5.42 -3.50 -3.98
N LEU A 77 6.49 -3.46 -4.78
CA LEU A 77 7.45 -4.56 -4.90
C LEU A 77 8.56 -4.40 -3.86
N ILE A 78 8.71 -5.41 -2.99
CA ILE A 78 9.62 -5.43 -1.84
C ILE A 78 10.62 -6.57 -2.02
N ASP A 79 11.92 -6.27 -1.92
CA ASP A 79 12.98 -7.27 -2.11
C ASP A 79 12.86 -8.44 -1.14
N GLY A 80 12.82 -9.65 -1.68
CA GLY A 80 12.77 -10.91 -0.93
C GLY A 80 11.44 -11.21 -0.23
N MET A 81 10.40 -10.38 -0.42
CA MET A 81 9.12 -10.57 0.23
C MET A 81 8.00 -10.94 -0.76
N ASN A 82 7.79 -10.12 -1.77
CA ASN A 82 6.71 -10.32 -2.74
C ASN A 82 7.18 -10.19 -4.20
N ASP A 83 8.49 -10.26 -4.44
CA ASP A 83 9.18 -10.04 -5.72
C ASP A 83 9.64 -11.34 -6.42
N HIS A 84 9.20 -12.51 -5.94
CA HIS A 84 9.53 -13.81 -6.52
C HIS A 84 8.72 -14.10 -7.79
N ALA A 85 9.22 -15.02 -8.61
CA ALA A 85 8.55 -15.46 -9.85
C ALA A 85 7.14 -15.99 -9.58
N ASP A 86 7.01 -16.82 -8.55
CA ASP A 86 5.73 -17.43 -8.13
C ASP A 86 4.68 -16.35 -7.78
N HIS A 87 5.12 -15.24 -7.19
CA HIS A 87 4.22 -14.12 -6.89
C HIS A 87 3.74 -13.41 -8.16
N ALA A 88 4.58 -13.28 -9.19
CA ALA A 88 4.15 -12.71 -10.47
C ALA A 88 3.14 -13.62 -11.17
N GLU A 89 3.37 -14.92 -11.15
CA GLU A 89 2.46 -15.93 -11.74
C GLU A 89 1.13 -15.99 -10.97
N ALA A 90 1.20 -16.01 -9.63
CA ALA A 90 0.02 -15.99 -8.78
C ALA A 90 -0.80 -14.70 -8.99
N LEU A 91 -0.13 -13.54 -9.11
CA LEU A 91 -0.79 -12.27 -9.38
C LEU A 91 -1.48 -12.27 -10.75
N ALA A 92 -0.79 -12.75 -11.80
CA ALA A 92 -1.36 -12.86 -13.13
C ALA A 92 -2.60 -13.78 -13.13
N LYS A 93 -2.52 -14.93 -12.46
CA LYS A 93 -3.64 -15.86 -12.34
C LYS A 93 -4.81 -15.25 -11.56
N LEU A 94 -4.51 -14.56 -10.46
CA LEU A 94 -5.48 -13.94 -9.58
C LEU A 94 -6.31 -12.86 -10.29
N LEU A 95 -5.68 -12.08 -11.16
CA LEU A 95 -6.31 -10.95 -11.83
C LEU A 95 -6.94 -11.29 -13.19
N ARG A 96 -6.94 -12.55 -13.61
CA ARG A 96 -7.36 -12.99 -14.96
C ARG A 96 -8.73 -12.45 -15.37
N ASP A 97 -9.69 -12.46 -14.45
CA ASP A 97 -11.09 -12.09 -14.74
C ASP A 97 -11.41 -10.63 -14.34
N LEU A 98 -10.39 -9.83 -14.05
CA LEU A 98 -10.58 -8.42 -13.70
C LEU A 98 -9.97 -7.53 -14.80
N PRO A 99 -10.77 -6.72 -15.50
CA PRO A 99 -10.25 -5.71 -16.42
C PRO A 99 -9.43 -4.67 -15.63
N CYS A 100 -8.11 -4.82 -15.63
CA CYS A 100 -7.23 -3.96 -14.83
C CYS A 100 -5.92 -3.64 -15.55
N LYS A 101 -5.27 -2.61 -15.06
CA LYS A 101 -3.86 -2.30 -15.32
C LYS A 101 -3.08 -2.39 -14.00
N ILE A 102 -1.81 -2.74 -14.09
CA ILE A 102 -0.96 -2.94 -12.91
C ILE A 102 0.04 -1.79 -12.82
N ASN A 103 0.13 -1.18 -11.66
CA ASN A 103 1.12 -0.17 -11.31
C ASN A 103 2.11 -0.76 -10.32
N LEU A 104 3.31 -1.11 -10.78
CA LEU A 104 4.40 -1.59 -9.93
C LEU A 104 5.10 -0.41 -9.29
N ILE A 105 5.21 -0.44 -7.98
CA ILE A 105 5.83 0.60 -7.17
C ILE A 105 7.04 -0.01 -6.48
N PRO A 106 8.29 0.23 -6.94
CA PRO A 106 9.45 -0.22 -6.21
C PRO A 106 9.44 0.38 -4.81
N PHE A 107 9.60 -0.46 -3.78
CA PHE A 107 9.63 0.01 -2.41
C PHE A 107 10.73 1.06 -2.21
N ASN A 108 10.41 2.16 -1.56
CA ASN A 108 11.37 3.18 -1.19
C ASN A 108 11.71 3.02 0.30
N PRO A 109 12.95 2.63 0.66
CA PRO A 109 13.34 2.45 2.05
C PRO A 109 13.22 3.76 2.83
N PHE A 110 12.89 3.64 4.12
CA PHE A 110 12.83 4.76 5.06
C PHE A 110 13.51 4.36 6.39
N PRO A 111 13.95 5.31 7.22
CA PRO A 111 14.58 5.01 8.50
C PRO A 111 13.71 4.09 9.38
N GLY A 112 14.29 3.02 9.89
CA GLY A 112 13.60 2.02 10.71
C GLY A 112 12.82 0.96 9.95
N SER A 113 12.80 0.99 8.59
CA SER A 113 12.21 -0.08 7.78
C SER A 113 13.19 -1.23 7.58
N ARG A 114 12.75 -2.46 7.81
CA ARG A 114 13.49 -3.69 7.44
C ARG A 114 13.38 -4.03 5.96
N PHE A 115 12.44 -3.43 5.26
CA PHE A 115 12.19 -3.70 3.86
C PHE A 115 13.23 -3.03 2.98
N ARG A 116 13.55 -3.67 1.87
CA ARG A 116 14.52 -3.16 0.90
C ARG A 116 13.88 -2.99 -0.46
N ARG A 117 14.43 -2.06 -1.23
CA ARG A 117 14.07 -1.84 -2.63
C ARG A 117 14.51 -3.04 -3.46
N PRO A 118 13.67 -3.60 -4.34
CA PRO A 118 14.08 -4.68 -5.23
C PRO A 118 15.16 -4.19 -6.21
N LYS A 119 16.07 -5.09 -6.58
CA LYS A 119 17.06 -4.82 -7.63
C LYS A 119 16.35 -4.58 -8.97
N SER A 120 16.91 -3.71 -9.80
CA SER A 120 16.32 -3.38 -11.11
C SER A 120 16.10 -4.62 -12.01
N ALA A 121 16.94 -5.63 -11.90
CA ALA A 121 16.78 -6.88 -12.63
C ALA A 121 15.52 -7.65 -12.20
N LYS A 122 15.27 -7.75 -10.89
CA LYS A 122 14.06 -8.40 -10.35
C LYS A 122 12.79 -7.63 -10.71
N LEU A 123 12.84 -6.29 -10.61
CA LEU A 123 11.72 -5.44 -11.01
C LEU A 123 11.37 -5.66 -12.49
N ARG A 124 12.36 -5.65 -13.39
CA ARG A 124 12.16 -5.91 -14.82
C ARG A 124 11.64 -7.32 -15.06
N PHE A 125 12.19 -8.32 -14.39
CA PHE A 125 11.72 -9.70 -14.49
C PHE A 125 10.24 -9.81 -14.11
N PHE A 126 9.86 -9.27 -12.96
CA PHE A 126 8.47 -9.27 -12.47
C PHE A 126 7.53 -8.54 -13.44
N GLN A 127 7.95 -7.38 -13.94
CA GLN A 127 7.22 -6.61 -14.94
C GLN A 127 7.01 -7.43 -16.23
N ASN A 128 8.07 -8.03 -16.77
CA ASN A 128 7.99 -8.81 -18.01
C ASN A 128 7.05 -10.01 -17.87
N ARG A 129 7.09 -10.74 -16.76
CA ARG A 129 6.17 -11.86 -16.52
C ARG A 129 4.71 -11.44 -16.57
N LEU A 130 4.38 -10.26 -16.03
CA LEU A 130 3.01 -9.74 -16.07
C LEU A 130 2.64 -9.24 -17.49
N ILE A 131 3.58 -8.64 -18.21
CA ILE A 131 3.36 -8.24 -19.61
C ILE A 131 3.13 -9.47 -20.51
N GLU A 132 3.94 -10.52 -20.36
CA GLU A 132 3.79 -11.80 -21.05
C GLU A 132 2.43 -12.46 -20.77
N ALA A 133 1.90 -12.26 -19.55
CA ALA A 133 0.56 -12.69 -19.17
C ALA A 133 -0.57 -11.79 -19.72
N GLY A 134 -0.24 -10.75 -20.50
CA GLY A 134 -1.20 -9.89 -21.22
C GLY A 134 -1.63 -8.63 -20.46
N TYR A 135 -0.98 -8.27 -19.33
CA TYR A 135 -1.34 -7.07 -18.58
C TYR A 135 -0.61 -5.81 -19.09
N THR A 136 -1.31 -4.68 -19.02
CA THR A 136 -0.66 -3.37 -19.10
C THR A 136 0.00 -3.07 -17.77
N VAL A 137 1.34 -3.00 -17.76
CA VAL A 137 2.13 -2.82 -16.55
C VAL A 137 2.94 -1.53 -16.62
N MET A 138 2.71 -0.65 -15.68
CA MET A 138 3.49 0.58 -15.50
C MET A 138 4.40 0.44 -14.28
N VAL A 139 5.60 0.97 -14.34
CA VAL A 139 6.49 1.11 -13.19
C VAL A 139 6.50 2.58 -12.78
N ARG A 140 6.14 2.82 -11.52
CA ARG A 140 6.21 4.18 -10.96
C ARG A 140 7.66 4.50 -10.64
N THR A 141 8.23 5.43 -11.39
CA THR A 141 9.53 6.02 -11.04
C THR A 141 9.32 7.07 -9.95
N THR A 142 9.92 6.88 -8.79
CA THR A 142 9.96 7.92 -7.76
C THR A 142 10.75 9.11 -8.31
N ARG A 143 10.11 10.26 -8.43
CA ARG A 143 10.80 11.52 -8.69
C ARG A 143 11.23 12.07 -7.32
N GLY A 144 12.53 12.13 -7.06
CA GLY A 144 13.10 12.64 -5.83
C GLY A 144 13.57 11.51 -4.91
N ASP A 145 14.74 10.94 -5.21
CA ASP A 145 15.45 10.04 -4.28
C ASP A 145 15.91 10.81 -3.03
N ASP A 146 15.80 12.15 -3.05
CA ASP A 146 16.28 13.07 -1.99
C ASP A 146 15.17 13.53 -1.02
N ILE A 147 13.94 13.14 -1.24
CA ILE A 147 12.82 13.49 -0.37
C ILE A 147 12.22 12.19 0.15
N ASP A 148 12.00 12.09 1.47
CA ASP A 148 11.31 10.99 2.17
C ASP A 148 9.84 10.81 1.69
N ALA A 149 9.67 10.66 0.38
CA ALA A 149 8.37 10.58 -0.28
C ALA A 149 7.94 9.12 -0.49
N ALA A 150 7.84 8.35 0.60
CA ALA A 150 7.03 7.15 0.56
C ALA A 150 5.55 7.53 0.77
N CYS A 151 4.67 6.83 0.06
CA CYS A 151 3.22 7.01 0.23
C CYS A 151 2.86 6.77 1.71
N GLY A 152 2.43 7.80 2.41
CA GLY A 152 2.15 7.76 3.84
C GLY A 152 3.20 8.41 4.77
N GLN A 153 4.41 8.72 4.30
CA GLN A 153 5.43 9.38 5.13
C GLN A 153 5.24 10.91 5.25
N LEU A 154 4.51 11.53 4.35
CA LEU A 154 4.13 12.95 4.46
C LEU A 154 3.19 13.25 5.64
N ALA A 155 2.72 12.23 6.34
CA ALA A 155 1.92 12.37 7.56
C ALA A 155 2.74 12.63 8.84
N GLY A 156 4.07 12.70 8.76
CA GLY A 156 4.96 12.85 9.92
C GLY A 156 4.80 14.16 10.71
N ALA A 157 4.08 15.15 10.18
CA ALA A 157 3.79 16.41 10.86
C ALA A 157 2.31 16.54 11.32
N VAL A 158 1.45 15.55 11.03
CA VAL A 158 0.05 15.55 11.45
C VAL A 158 -0.07 14.70 12.71
N GLU A 159 -0.47 15.29 13.82
CA GLU A 159 -0.83 14.55 15.04
C GLU A 159 -1.90 13.50 14.72
N ASP A 160 -1.54 12.23 14.84
CA ASP A 160 -2.47 11.12 14.69
C ASP A 160 -3.43 11.07 15.89
N ARG A 161 -4.49 11.89 15.82
CA ARG A 161 -5.56 11.94 16.83
C ARG A 161 -6.26 10.59 17.03
N THR A 162 -6.11 9.65 16.09
CA THR A 162 -6.79 8.36 16.15
C THR A 162 -5.94 7.24 16.75
N LYS A 163 -4.67 7.50 17.05
CA LYS A 163 -3.67 6.51 17.51
C LYS A 163 -3.60 5.23 16.65
N ARG A 164 -4.16 5.28 15.43
CA ARG A 164 -4.16 4.14 14.49
C ARG A 164 -2.75 3.78 14.07
N ASN A 165 -1.92 4.77 13.83
CA ASN A 165 -0.54 4.57 13.41
C ASN A 165 0.27 3.82 14.49
N ALA A 166 0.12 4.20 15.75
CA ALA A 166 0.74 3.52 16.88
C ALA A 166 0.25 2.06 17.02
N ARG A 167 -1.04 1.82 16.78
CA ARG A 167 -1.60 0.46 16.79
C ARG A 167 -1.03 -0.40 15.66
N TYR A 168 -0.92 0.11 14.44
CA TYR A 168 -0.34 -0.62 13.31
C TYR A 168 1.15 -0.86 13.52
N GLN A 169 1.89 0.10 14.04
CA GLN A 169 3.30 -0.08 14.37
C GLN A 169 3.51 -1.19 15.41
N ARG A 170 2.67 -1.28 16.44
CA ARG A 170 2.72 -2.38 17.41
C ARG A 170 2.45 -3.74 16.77
N ILE A 171 1.46 -3.83 15.89
CA ILE A 171 1.15 -5.06 15.14
C ILE A 171 2.34 -5.45 14.28
N TRP A 172 2.88 -4.53 13.50
CA TRP A 172 4.02 -4.80 12.62
C TRP A 172 5.31 -5.14 13.39
N ALA A 173 5.54 -4.51 14.54
CA ALA A 173 6.64 -4.87 15.42
C ALA A 173 6.46 -6.28 16.02
N ALA A 174 5.25 -6.63 16.46
CA ALA A 174 4.94 -7.98 16.97
C ALA A 174 5.08 -9.07 15.90
N GLU A 175 4.78 -8.74 14.63
CA GLU A 175 4.94 -9.63 13.48
C GLU A 175 6.38 -9.57 12.89
N GLY A 176 7.29 -8.79 13.50
CA GLY A 176 8.68 -8.68 13.07
C GLY A 176 8.88 -7.93 11.74
N LEU A 177 7.89 -7.19 11.28
CA LEU A 177 7.91 -6.45 10.02
C LEU A 177 8.64 -5.11 10.11
N ILE A 178 8.74 -4.54 11.31
CA ILE A 178 9.50 -3.32 11.61
C ILE A 178 10.20 -3.48 12.96
N GLU A 179 11.28 -2.72 13.19
CA GLU A 179 11.90 -2.64 14.51
C GLU A 179 10.99 -1.89 15.48
N PRO A 180 10.83 -2.39 16.74
CA PRO A 180 10.10 -1.63 17.74
C PRO A 180 10.81 -0.29 17.95
N LYS A 181 10.07 0.81 17.91
CA LYS A 181 10.61 2.11 18.31
C LYS A 181 10.91 2.02 19.81
N GLU A 182 12.15 2.25 20.20
CA GLU A 182 12.48 2.53 21.60
C GLU A 182 11.68 3.77 22.00
N ASP A 183 10.88 3.63 23.06
CA ASP A 183 10.20 4.77 23.69
C ASP A 183 11.29 5.74 24.16
N SER A 184 11.47 6.86 23.44
CA SER A 184 12.28 7.95 23.92
C SER A 184 11.67 8.43 25.22
N ALA A 185 12.30 8.08 26.33
CA ALA A 185 11.96 8.55 27.67
C ALA A 185 11.82 10.07 27.63
N ILE A 186 10.64 10.56 27.92
CA ILE A 186 10.37 11.97 28.13
C ILE A 186 11.09 12.31 29.44
N GLU A 187 12.30 12.84 29.34
CA GLU A 187 12.94 13.51 30.47
C GLU A 187 12.07 14.71 30.89
N HIS A 188 11.33 14.51 31.94
CA HIS A 188 10.75 15.62 32.69
C HIS A 188 11.88 16.40 33.36
N SER A 189 12.42 17.41 32.68
CA SER A 189 13.25 18.40 33.32
C SER A 189 12.37 19.19 34.27
N ALA A 190 12.50 18.88 35.55
CA ALA A 190 11.97 19.67 36.63
C ALA A 190 12.59 21.07 36.60
N VAL A 191 11.80 22.05 36.18
CA VAL A 191 12.17 23.47 36.32
C VAL A 191 12.14 23.83 37.81
N GLY A 192 13.34 23.91 38.37
CA GLY A 192 13.52 24.35 39.76
C GLY A 192 13.05 25.81 39.94
N ASN A 193 12.11 25.94 40.83
CA ASN A 193 11.62 27.20 41.34
C ASN A 193 12.71 27.85 42.21
N LYS A 194 13.41 28.89 41.70
CA LYS A 194 14.23 29.77 42.53
C LYS A 194 13.39 30.94 42.98
N ALA A 195 13.01 30.85 44.25
CA ALA A 195 12.50 31.99 44.99
C ALA A 195 13.53 33.12 45.04
N CYS A 196 13.13 34.29 44.73
CA CYS A 196 13.88 35.54 44.96
C CYS A 196 13.39 36.14 46.26
N SER A 197 14.24 36.14 47.30
CA SER A 197 14.09 36.94 48.49
C SER A 197 15.25 37.94 48.60
N ALA A 198 14.86 39.15 48.81
CA ALA A 198 15.49 40.37 49.33
C ALA A 198 15.41 41.56 48.35
#